data_129efffd7165a850d3adfd03a4a91e67
#
_entry.id   129efffd7165a850d3adfd03a4a91e67
#
_cell.length_a   1.000
_cell.length_b   1.000
_cell.length_c   1.000
_cell.angle_alpha   90.00
_cell.angle_beta   90.00
_cell.angle_gamma   90.00
#
_symmetry.space_group_name_H-M   'P 1'
#
loop_
_entity.id
_entity.type
_entity.pdbx_description
1 polymer ?
#
loop_
_entity_poly.entity_id
_entity_poly.type
_entity_poly.pdbx_seq_one_letter_code
_entity_poly.pdbx_strand_id
1 'polypeptide(L)'
;TTEIYTLSLHDALPILPYESIEGLENIDKVIEVDQAPIGRTPRSNPATYTGVFTEIRNLFAMTPDAKVRGFGPGRFSFNIKGGRCEGCEGAGVKTIEMNFLPDVYVMCPDCGGKRYNRETLEVKFKGRSINDVLEMTINDSVEFFKGIPSIYHKIKTLQDVGLGYVRLGQPSTTLSGGESQRVKLATELSRRDTGRTLYILDEPTTGLHFDDVKVLLEVLGRLVERGNTVMVIEHNMDVIKVADYLVDLGREGGHGGGEIIFSGTPEEIIKQKDNYTGQFLAPVLEH
;
A
#
# COMPACT_ATOMS: atom_id res chain seq x y z
N THR A 1 -11.66 -26.75 -10.96
CA THR A 1 -12.06 -26.38 -9.59
C THR A 1 -11.38 -25.07 -9.29
N THR A 2 -12.10 -24.00 -9.56
CA THR A 2 -11.66 -22.63 -9.28
C THR A 2 -11.80 -22.46 -7.78
N GLU A 3 -10.72 -22.56 -7.03
CA GLU A 3 -10.69 -22.05 -5.67
C GLU A 3 -10.76 -20.52 -5.80
N ILE A 4 -11.97 -20.01 -5.75
CA ILE A 4 -12.21 -18.64 -5.35
C ILE A 4 -11.70 -18.59 -3.92
N TYR A 5 -10.53 -17.99 -3.68
CA TYR A 5 -10.21 -17.50 -2.36
C TYR A 5 -11.30 -16.47 -2.05
N THR A 6 -12.40 -16.97 -1.52
CA THR A 6 -13.24 -16.17 -0.67
C THR A 6 -12.27 -15.59 0.34
N LEU A 7 -11.93 -14.30 0.22
CA LEU A 7 -11.57 -13.52 1.37
C LEU A 7 -12.42 -14.10 2.49
N SER A 8 -11.79 -14.42 3.61
CA SER A 8 -12.44 -15.01 4.75
C SER A 8 -13.58 -14.09 5.20
N LEU A 9 -14.68 -14.10 4.44
CA LEU A 9 -16.00 -13.65 4.87
C LEU A 9 -16.49 -14.46 6.06
N HIS A 10 -15.71 -15.48 6.47
CA HIS A 10 -16.02 -16.27 7.64
C HIS A 10 -15.68 -15.59 8.96
N ASP A 11 -14.83 -14.55 8.95
CA ASP A 11 -14.54 -13.77 10.16
C ASP A 11 -15.31 -12.44 10.21
N ALA A 12 -15.85 -11.97 9.09
CA ALA A 12 -16.87 -10.93 9.07
C ALA A 12 -18.23 -11.63 9.02
N LEU A 13 -19.03 -11.47 10.06
CA LEU A 13 -20.43 -11.87 10.04
C LEU A 13 -21.04 -11.35 8.73
N PRO A 14 -21.74 -12.20 7.92
CA PRO A 14 -22.41 -11.73 6.72
C PRO A 14 -23.38 -10.64 7.15
N ILE A 15 -23.09 -9.40 6.77
CA ILE A 15 -23.84 -8.24 7.23
C ILE A 15 -25.25 -8.28 6.64
N LEU A 16 -25.39 -8.87 5.44
CA LEU A 16 -26.68 -9.02 4.77
C LEU A 16 -26.76 -10.36 4.01
N PRO A 17 -27.88 -11.09 4.11
CA PRO A 17 -28.15 -12.19 3.20
C PRO A 17 -28.37 -11.64 1.79
N TYR A 18 -27.85 -12.31 0.78
CA TYR A 18 -28.10 -12.02 -0.62
C TYR A 18 -28.76 -13.23 -1.29
N GLU A 19 -29.57 -12.98 -2.31
CA GLU A 19 -30.29 -14.04 -3.05
C GLU A 19 -29.40 -14.63 -4.15
N SER A 20 -28.71 -13.77 -4.91
CA SER A 20 -27.80 -14.19 -6.00
C SER A 20 -26.74 -13.12 -6.27
N ILE A 21 -25.64 -13.56 -6.86
CA ILE A 21 -24.62 -12.69 -7.42
C ILE A 21 -24.39 -13.16 -8.86
N GLU A 22 -24.52 -12.24 -9.82
CA GLU A 22 -24.30 -12.50 -11.23
C GLU A 22 -22.97 -11.87 -11.68
N GLY A 23 -22.35 -12.42 -12.73
CA GLY A 23 -21.12 -11.89 -13.31
C GLY A 23 -19.82 -12.40 -12.66
N LEU A 24 -19.90 -13.31 -11.68
CA LEU A 24 -18.72 -13.87 -11.01
C LEU A 24 -17.76 -14.59 -11.99
N GLU A 25 -18.28 -15.09 -13.10
CA GLU A 25 -17.50 -15.73 -14.16
C GLU A 25 -16.52 -14.75 -14.86
N ASN A 26 -16.73 -13.46 -14.72
CA ASN A 26 -15.86 -12.41 -15.27
C ASN A 26 -14.72 -12.02 -14.32
N ILE A 27 -14.76 -12.47 -13.08
CA ILE A 27 -13.80 -12.12 -12.03
C ILE A 27 -13.05 -13.39 -11.61
N ASP A 28 -11.72 -13.35 -11.63
CA ASP A 28 -10.88 -14.45 -11.17
C ASP A 28 -10.25 -14.17 -9.79
N LYS A 29 -10.22 -12.89 -9.37
CA LYS A 29 -9.64 -12.48 -8.09
C LYS A 29 -10.34 -11.23 -7.56
N VAL A 30 -10.54 -11.17 -6.24
CA VAL A 30 -10.97 -9.95 -5.53
C VAL A 30 -9.83 -9.50 -4.64
N ILE A 31 -9.51 -8.20 -4.66
CA ILE A 31 -8.48 -7.58 -3.84
C ILE A 31 -9.11 -6.41 -3.11
N GLU A 32 -9.19 -6.54 -1.80
CA GLU A 32 -9.57 -5.44 -0.93
C GLU A 32 -8.32 -4.64 -0.53
N VAL A 33 -8.38 -3.33 -0.69
CA VAL A 33 -7.31 -2.39 -0.35
C VAL A 33 -7.84 -1.46 0.74
N ASP A 34 -7.78 -1.93 1.97
CA ASP A 34 -8.22 -1.23 3.17
C ASP A 34 -7.10 -0.37 3.80
N GLN A 35 -7.45 0.40 4.81
CA GLN A 35 -6.53 1.26 5.57
C GLN A 35 -5.83 0.53 6.73
N ALA A 36 -6.01 -0.78 6.90
CA ALA A 36 -5.33 -1.53 7.94
C ALA A 36 -3.80 -1.50 7.76
N PRO A 37 -3.03 -1.46 8.85
CA PRO A 37 -1.58 -1.43 8.78
C PRO A 37 -0.98 -2.58 7.97
N ILE A 38 0.09 -2.32 7.20
CA ILE A 38 0.83 -3.34 6.43
C ILE A 38 1.60 -4.33 7.31
N GLY A 39 1.53 -4.17 8.61
CA GLY A 39 2.12 -5.05 9.62
C GLY A 39 2.03 -4.43 11.00
N ARG A 40 2.17 -5.27 12.03
CA ARG A 40 1.98 -4.87 13.44
C ARG A 40 3.30 -4.67 14.21
N THR A 41 4.44 -4.79 13.54
CA THR A 41 5.75 -4.71 14.21
C THR A 41 6.65 -3.67 13.54
N PRO A 42 7.62 -3.08 14.26
CA PRO A 42 8.60 -2.16 13.68
C PRO A 42 9.47 -2.77 12.57
N ARG A 43 9.45 -4.08 12.37
CA ARG A 43 10.16 -4.78 11.29
C ARG A 43 9.41 -4.77 9.96
N SER A 44 8.10 -4.57 10.00
CA SER A 44 7.29 -4.39 8.79
C SER A 44 7.50 -2.98 8.26
N ASN A 45 7.72 -2.85 6.97
CA ASN A 45 7.97 -1.57 6.29
C ASN A 45 7.63 -1.70 4.79
N PRO A 46 7.57 -0.59 4.03
CA PRO A 46 7.26 -0.62 2.60
C PRO A 46 8.16 -1.56 1.79
N ALA A 47 9.47 -1.59 2.08
CA ALA A 47 10.41 -2.44 1.35
C ALA A 47 10.16 -3.94 1.57
N THR A 48 9.78 -4.34 2.79
CA THR A 48 9.46 -5.75 3.10
C THR A 48 8.12 -6.16 2.53
N TYR A 49 7.11 -5.30 2.62
CA TYR A 49 5.76 -5.60 2.16
C TYR A 49 5.68 -5.77 0.65
N THR A 50 6.31 -4.89 -0.12
CA THR A 50 6.39 -4.99 -1.60
C THR A 50 7.33 -6.10 -2.08
N GLY A 51 8.08 -6.72 -1.17
CA GLY A 51 9.10 -7.71 -1.49
C GLY A 51 10.34 -7.15 -2.19
N VAL A 52 10.46 -5.83 -2.35
CA VAL A 52 11.68 -5.22 -2.95
C VAL A 52 12.91 -5.43 -2.09
N PHE A 53 12.73 -5.56 -0.78
CA PHE A 53 13.85 -5.80 0.13
C PHE A 53 14.58 -7.13 -0.14
N THR A 54 13.90 -8.13 -0.68
CA THR A 54 14.56 -9.38 -1.10
C THR A 54 15.54 -9.15 -2.22
N GLU A 55 15.17 -8.36 -3.23
CA GLU A 55 16.06 -8.00 -4.34
C GLU A 55 17.23 -7.13 -3.87
N ILE A 56 16.99 -6.20 -2.95
CA ILE A 56 18.02 -5.36 -2.36
C ILE A 56 19.04 -6.23 -1.59
N ARG A 57 18.60 -7.19 -0.78
CA ARG A 57 19.50 -8.12 -0.07
C ARG A 57 20.33 -8.97 -1.02
N ASN A 58 19.72 -9.47 -2.09
CA ASN A 58 20.43 -10.21 -3.13
C ASN A 58 21.52 -9.35 -3.78
N LEU A 59 21.19 -8.10 -4.09
CA LEU A 59 22.14 -7.14 -4.65
C LEU A 59 23.36 -6.91 -3.73
N PHE A 60 23.12 -6.69 -2.43
CA PHE A 60 24.20 -6.50 -1.46
C PHE A 60 25.09 -7.75 -1.35
N ALA A 61 24.50 -8.95 -1.39
CA ALA A 61 25.25 -10.21 -1.37
C ALA A 61 26.14 -10.42 -2.62
N MET A 62 25.80 -9.76 -3.73
CA MET A 62 26.61 -9.81 -4.95
C MET A 62 27.80 -8.83 -4.96
N THR A 63 27.88 -7.91 -3.99
CA THR A 63 29.01 -6.98 -3.91
C THR A 63 30.33 -7.71 -3.67
N PRO A 64 31.48 -7.17 -4.16
CA PRO A 64 32.79 -7.77 -3.93
C PRO A 64 33.11 -7.99 -2.45
N ASP A 65 32.83 -7.00 -1.61
CA ASP A 65 33.06 -7.07 -0.17
C ASP A 65 32.26 -8.18 0.51
N ALA A 66 30.99 -8.34 0.13
CA ALA A 66 30.14 -9.42 0.65
C ALA A 66 30.67 -10.79 0.24
N LYS A 67 31.09 -10.95 -1.03
CA LYS A 67 31.64 -12.21 -1.55
C LYS A 67 32.94 -12.59 -0.85
N VAL A 68 33.88 -11.65 -0.66
CA VAL A 68 35.15 -11.90 0.06
C VAL A 68 34.87 -12.34 1.50
N ARG A 69 33.85 -11.79 2.16
CA ARG A 69 33.48 -12.14 3.54
C ARG A 69 32.55 -13.36 3.64
N GLY A 70 32.15 -13.97 2.52
CA GLY A 70 31.19 -15.08 2.49
C GLY A 70 29.78 -14.69 2.94
N PHE A 71 29.37 -13.43 2.77
CA PHE A 71 28.08 -12.91 3.20
C PHE A 71 27.01 -13.17 2.14
N GLY A 72 26.11 -14.13 2.42
CA GLY A 72 24.92 -14.37 1.59
C GLY A 72 23.76 -13.41 1.90
N PRO A 73 22.64 -13.49 1.16
CA PRO A 73 21.48 -12.60 1.32
C PRO A 73 20.88 -12.61 2.73
N GLY A 74 21.03 -13.71 3.47
CA GLY A 74 20.58 -13.82 4.86
C GLY A 74 21.30 -12.86 5.81
N ARG A 75 22.56 -12.52 5.52
CA ARG A 75 23.37 -11.56 6.31
C ARG A 75 22.74 -10.17 6.29
N PHE A 76 22.10 -9.81 5.20
CA PHE A 76 21.44 -8.52 5.00
C PHE A 76 19.98 -8.50 5.41
N SER A 77 19.50 -9.55 6.10
CA SER A 77 18.16 -9.60 6.69
C SER A 77 18.21 -9.18 8.16
N PHE A 78 17.41 -8.22 8.53
CA PHE A 78 17.26 -7.85 9.95
C PHE A 78 16.37 -8.84 10.74
N ASN A 79 15.77 -9.83 10.08
CA ASN A 79 14.95 -10.87 10.73
C ASN A 79 15.76 -12.13 11.07
N ILE A 80 16.96 -12.29 10.51
CA ILE A 80 17.80 -13.50 10.65
C ILE A 80 19.03 -13.17 11.49
N LYS A 81 19.41 -14.08 12.40
CA LYS A 81 20.65 -13.97 13.17
C LYS A 81 21.90 -13.93 12.27
N GLY A 82 22.94 -13.29 12.74
CA GLY A 82 24.23 -13.19 12.08
C GLY A 82 24.53 -11.79 11.52
N GLY A 83 23.57 -11.13 10.86
CA GLY A 83 23.75 -9.77 10.34
C GLY A 83 23.01 -8.69 11.10
N ARG A 84 21.96 -9.05 11.82
CA ARG A 84 21.13 -8.12 12.59
C ARG A 84 21.81 -7.70 13.90
N CYS A 85 21.40 -6.59 14.44
CA CYS A 85 21.70 -6.21 15.82
C CYS A 85 20.97 -7.16 16.78
N GLU A 86 21.69 -7.87 17.63
CA GLU A 86 21.07 -8.81 18.58
C GLU A 86 20.42 -8.07 19.75
N GLY A 87 20.87 -6.86 20.11
CA GLY A 87 20.28 -6.06 21.20
C GLY A 87 18.86 -5.61 20.98
N CYS A 88 18.44 -5.44 19.70
CA CYS A 88 17.04 -5.14 19.33
C CYS A 88 16.45 -6.19 18.36
N GLU A 89 17.18 -7.30 18.15
CA GLU A 89 16.80 -8.36 17.21
C GLU A 89 16.40 -7.85 15.80
N GLY A 90 17.04 -6.77 15.36
CA GLY A 90 16.79 -6.16 14.06
C GLY A 90 15.60 -5.21 14.00
N ALA A 91 14.91 -4.94 15.11
CA ALA A 91 13.81 -3.96 15.15
C ALA A 91 14.29 -2.51 15.01
N GLY A 92 15.54 -2.21 15.40
CA GLY A 92 16.09 -0.84 15.46
C GLY A 92 15.65 -0.08 16.70
N VAL A 93 14.62 -0.56 17.38
CA VAL A 93 14.04 0.00 18.59
C VAL A 93 13.89 -1.08 19.66
N LYS A 94 13.85 -0.67 20.92
CA LYS A 94 13.44 -1.50 22.06
C LYS A 94 12.04 -1.08 22.48
N THR A 95 11.15 -2.04 22.66
CA THR A 95 9.80 -1.81 23.16
C THR A 95 9.85 -1.77 24.67
N ILE A 96 9.28 -0.73 25.26
CA ILE A 96 9.02 -0.62 26.70
C ILE A 96 7.52 -0.85 26.87
N GLU A 97 7.18 -2.05 27.34
CA GLU A 97 5.79 -2.41 27.62
C GLU A 97 5.27 -1.61 28.84
N MET A 98 4.11 -0.99 28.68
CA MET A 98 3.47 -0.19 29.71
C MET A 98 2.09 -0.82 30.00
N ASN A 99 1.89 -1.31 31.25
CA ASN A 99 0.71 -2.11 31.64
C ASN A 99 -0.67 -1.46 31.34
N PHE A 100 -0.76 -0.13 31.27
CA PHE A 100 -2.04 0.60 31.07
C PHE A 100 -1.96 1.67 29.98
N LEU A 101 -0.81 1.82 29.31
CA LEU A 101 -0.57 2.80 28.27
C LEU A 101 -0.04 2.08 27.01
N PRO A 102 -0.15 2.71 25.83
CA PRO A 102 0.49 2.17 24.62
C PRO A 102 1.99 1.95 24.81
N ASP A 103 2.53 0.91 24.22
CA ASP A 103 3.95 0.59 24.24
C ASP A 103 4.78 1.76 23.71
N VAL A 104 5.90 2.04 24.35
CA VAL A 104 6.85 3.07 23.92
C VAL A 104 8.03 2.44 23.20
N TYR A 105 8.34 2.96 22.02
CA TYR A 105 9.47 2.52 21.20
C TYR A 105 10.65 3.49 21.40
N VAL A 106 11.75 2.97 21.95
CA VAL A 106 12.97 3.74 22.19
C VAL A 106 14.05 3.24 21.24
N MET A 107 14.80 4.15 20.63
CA MET A 107 15.92 3.80 19.74
C MET A 107 16.89 2.83 20.44
N CYS A 108 17.27 1.76 19.76
CA CYS A 108 18.21 0.78 20.30
C CYS A 108 19.59 1.44 20.52
N PRO A 109 20.13 1.45 21.75
CA PRO A 109 21.42 2.07 22.01
C PRO A 109 22.58 1.33 21.34
N ASP A 110 22.48 0.01 21.14
CA ASP A 110 23.55 -0.82 20.61
C ASP A 110 23.80 -0.56 19.11
N CYS A 111 22.76 -0.34 18.33
CA CYS A 111 22.89 -0.09 16.89
C CYS A 111 22.49 1.33 16.48
N GLY A 112 22.04 2.18 17.40
CA GLY A 112 21.58 3.54 17.10
C GLY A 112 20.48 3.56 16.02
N GLY A 113 19.51 2.64 16.11
CA GLY A 113 18.39 2.52 15.15
C GLY A 113 18.73 1.77 13.85
N LYS A 114 19.97 1.44 13.60
CA LYS A 114 20.45 0.91 12.29
C LYS A 114 20.08 -0.56 12.02
N ARG A 115 19.47 -1.27 12.95
CA ARG A 115 18.98 -2.66 12.79
C ARG A 115 20.04 -3.75 12.59
N TYR A 116 21.26 -3.42 12.20
CA TYR A 116 22.33 -4.35 11.85
C TYR A 116 23.55 -4.19 12.75
N ASN A 117 24.38 -5.23 12.78
CA ASN A 117 25.70 -5.17 13.39
C ASN A 117 26.68 -4.39 12.51
N ARG A 118 27.81 -3.99 13.09
CA ARG A 118 28.84 -3.17 12.44
C ARG A 118 29.39 -3.81 11.16
N GLU A 119 29.71 -5.10 11.20
CA GLU A 119 30.30 -5.81 10.05
C GLU A 119 29.39 -5.81 8.82
N THR A 120 28.07 -5.97 9.01
CA THR A 120 27.09 -5.91 7.93
C THR A 120 26.99 -4.51 7.34
N LEU A 121 27.10 -3.46 8.18
CA LEU A 121 27.05 -2.06 7.74
C LEU A 121 28.32 -1.60 7.01
N GLU A 122 29.42 -2.31 7.14
CA GLU A 122 30.67 -2.03 6.39
C GLU A 122 30.52 -2.36 4.90
N VAL A 123 29.70 -3.35 4.55
CA VAL A 123 29.42 -3.68 3.15
C VAL A 123 28.58 -2.58 2.51
N LYS A 124 29.07 -2.06 1.37
CA LYS A 124 28.45 -0.93 0.69
C LYS A 124 28.17 -1.24 -0.78
N PHE A 125 27.03 -0.73 -1.25
CA PHE A 125 26.69 -0.67 -2.67
C PHE A 125 26.56 0.80 -3.07
N LYS A 126 27.30 1.25 -4.09
CA LYS A 126 27.43 2.68 -4.48
C LYS A 126 27.68 3.61 -3.28
N GLY A 127 28.53 3.19 -2.34
CA GLY A 127 28.90 3.97 -1.15
C GLY A 127 27.87 3.97 -0.01
N ARG A 128 26.74 3.29 -0.14
CA ARG A 128 25.66 3.20 0.85
C ARG A 128 25.59 1.83 1.49
N SER A 129 25.43 1.75 2.81
CA SER A 129 25.15 0.51 3.54
C SER A 129 23.68 0.10 3.35
N ILE A 130 23.36 -1.13 3.74
CA ILE A 130 21.97 -1.62 3.69
C ILE A 130 21.02 -0.77 4.54
N ASN A 131 21.48 -0.24 5.68
CA ASN A 131 20.69 0.68 6.49
C ASN A 131 20.50 2.03 5.79
N ASP A 132 21.53 2.58 5.15
CA ASP A 132 21.41 3.86 4.44
C ASP A 132 20.36 3.75 3.32
N VAL A 133 20.26 2.58 2.68
CA VAL A 133 19.23 2.31 1.67
C VAL A 133 17.83 2.26 2.29
N LEU A 134 17.67 1.64 3.46
CA LEU A 134 16.37 1.62 4.15
C LEU A 134 15.93 3.02 4.61
N GLU A 135 16.88 3.90 4.91
CA GLU A 135 16.62 5.29 5.32
C GLU A 135 16.38 6.24 4.14
N MET A 136 16.65 5.80 2.89
CA MET A 136 16.31 6.61 1.71
C MET A 136 14.82 6.81 1.59
N THR A 137 14.41 8.01 1.15
CA THR A 137 13.05 8.22 0.66
C THR A 137 12.82 7.38 -0.60
N ILE A 138 11.56 7.10 -0.91
CA ILE A 138 11.21 6.39 -2.15
C ILE A 138 11.72 7.18 -3.37
N ASN A 139 11.61 8.54 -3.36
CA ASN A 139 12.14 9.38 -4.42
C ASN A 139 13.65 9.20 -4.63
N ASP A 140 14.44 9.26 -3.56
CA ASP A 140 15.89 9.05 -3.63
C ASP A 140 16.23 7.64 -4.10
N SER A 141 15.45 6.66 -3.67
CA SER A 141 15.64 5.25 -4.02
C SER A 141 15.38 4.98 -5.50
N VAL A 142 14.40 5.64 -6.12
CA VAL A 142 14.12 5.53 -7.57
C VAL A 142 15.37 5.93 -8.35
N GLU A 143 16.00 7.06 -8.04
CA GLU A 143 17.21 7.51 -8.73
C GLU A 143 18.40 6.60 -8.42
N PHE A 144 18.55 6.16 -7.16
CA PHE A 144 19.65 5.30 -6.73
C PHE A 144 19.64 3.93 -7.45
N PHE A 145 18.46 3.35 -7.67
CA PHE A 145 18.29 2.03 -8.28
C PHE A 145 17.90 2.05 -9.76
N LYS A 146 17.96 3.19 -10.43
CA LYS A 146 17.56 3.38 -11.85
C LYS A 146 18.17 2.35 -12.81
N GLY A 147 19.39 1.90 -12.55
CA GLY A 147 20.09 0.89 -13.36
C GLY A 147 19.79 -0.57 -13.00
N ILE A 148 18.85 -0.84 -12.09
CA ILE A 148 18.50 -2.20 -11.60
C ILE A 148 17.00 -2.42 -11.77
N PRO A 149 16.55 -2.93 -12.93
CA PRO A 149 15.14 -3.01 -13.28
C PRO A 149 14.25 -3.75 -12.25
N SER A 150 14.74 -4.86 -11.68
CA SER A 150 14.00 -5.67 -10.70
C SER A 150 13.67 -4.91 -9.41
N ILE A 151 14.52 -3.98 -9.01
CA ILE A 151 14.31 -3.10 -7.85
C ILE A 151 13.56 -1.85 -8.27
N TYR A 152 14.01 -1.22 -9.36
CA TYR A 152 13.47 0.05 -9.86
C TYR A 152 11.95 -0.01 -10.08
N HIS A 153 11.44 -1.04 -10.75
CA HIS A 153 10.00 -1.15 -11.04
C HIS A 153 9.14 -1.19 -9.78
N LYS A 154 9.56 -1.94 -8.76
CA LYS A 154 8.82 -2.03 -7.49
C LYS A 154 8.83 -0.72 -6.70
N ILE A 155 9.97 0.00 -6.70
CA ILE A 155 10.07 1.29 -6.02
C ILE A 155 9.32 2.36 -6.80
N LYS A 156 9.35 2.31 -8.13
CA LYS A 156 8.64 3.24 -9.00
C LYS A 156 7.12 3.16 -8.78
N THR A 157 6.54 1.96 -8.59
CA THR A 157 5.11 1.85 -8.25
C THR A 157 4.77 2.50 -6.92
N LEU A 158 5.66 2.46 -5.91
CA LEU A 158 5.48 3.20 -4.66
C LEU A 158 5.50 4.72 -4.86
N GLN A 159 6.37 5.21 -5.74
CA GLN A 159 6.41 6.63 -6.11
C GLN A 159 5.14 7.03 -6.86
N ASP A 160 4.69 6.19 -7.80
CA ASP A 160 3.51 6.42 -8.66
C ASP A 160 2.19 6.50 -7.88
N VAL A 161 2.13 5.98 -6.65
CA VAL A 161 0.98 6.11 -5.75
C VAL A 161 1.14 7.27 -4.75
N GLY A 162 2.07 8.21 -4.98
CA GLY A 162 2.25 9.40 -4.14
C GLY A 162 3.03 9.16 -2.84
N LEU A 163 3.78 8.04 -2.71
CA LEU A 163 4.56 7.73 -1.51
C LEU A 163 6.03 8.17 -1.59
N GLY A 164 6.37 9.08 -2.50
CA GLY A 164 7.74 9.50 -2.76
C GLY A 164 8.52 10.00 -1.53
N TYR A 165 7.84 10.61 -0.57
CA TYR A 165 8.40 11.14 0.67
C TYR A 165 8.64 10.09 1.77
N VAL A 166 7.98 8.93 1.68
CA VAL A 166 8.10 7.85 2.67
C VAL A 166 9.45 7.16 2.52
N ARG A 167 10.05 6.71 3.64
CA ARG A 167 11.31 5.95 3.61
C ARG A 167 11.04 4.48 3.32
N LEU A 168 11.93 3.83 2.58
CA LEU A 168 11.82 2.38 2.27
C LEU A 168 11.70 1.52 3.53
N GLY A 169 12.48 1.83 4.57
CA GLY A 169 12.52 1.11 5.85
C GLY A 169 11.63 1.72 6.93
N GLN A 170 10.72 2.66 6.60
CA GLN A 170 9.84 3.29 7.58
C GLN A 170 8.96 2.23 8.27
N PRO A 171 8.98 2.14 9.62
CA PRO A 171 8.15 1.17 10.33
C PRO A 171 6.66 1.32 10.02
N SER A 172 5.98 0.20 9.77
CA SER A 172 4.53 0.20 9.49
C SER A 172 3.69 0.86 10.58
N THR A 173 4.16 0.81 11.82
CA THR A 173 3.51 1.45 12.98
C THR A 173 3.54 2.98 12.94
N THR A 174 4.32 3.58 12.05
CA THR A 174 4.44 5.03 11.86
C THR A 174 3.76 5.52 10.57
N LEU A 175 3.24 4.60 9.77
CA LEU A 175 2.46 4.93 8.57
C LEU A 175 1.01 5.25 8.95
N SER A 176 0.45 6.24 8.28
CA SER A 176 -0.99 6.48 8.34
C SER A 176 -1.79 5.37 7.64
N GLY A 177 -3.10 5.30 7.89
CA GLY A 177 -3.98 4.37 7.20
C GLY A 177 -3.91 4.52 5.67
N GLY A 178 -3.99 5.75 5.18
CA GLY A 178 -3.86 6.03 3.73
C GLY A 178 -2.50 5.67 3.14
N GLU A 179 -1.38 5.89 3.87
CA GLU A 179 -0.06 5.43 3.42
C GLU A 179 0.03 3.91 3.34
N SER A 180 -0.51 3.21 4.36
CA SER A 180 -0.59 1.74 4.39
C SER A 180 -1.39 1.20 3.21
N GLN A 181 -2.53 1.81 2.92
CA GLN A 181 -3.40 1.47 1.80
C GLN A 181 -2.67 1.64 0.46
N ARG A 182 -1.96 2.76 0.26
CA ARG A 182 -1.18 3.00 -0.96
C ARG A 182 0.00 2.04 -1.12
N VAL A 183 0.66 1.60 -0.03
CA VAL A 183 1.68 0.54 -0.12
C VAL A 183 1.07 -0.77 -0.60
N LYS A 184 -0.15 -1.14 -0.13
CA LYS A 184 -0.89 -2.31 -0.62
C LYS A 184 -1.19 -2.17 -2.11
N LEU A 185 -1.74 -1.03 -2.53
CA LEU A 185 -2.05 -0.73 -3.93
C LEU A 185 -0.80 -0.83 -4.82
N ALA A 186 0.32 -0.21 -4.42
CA ALA A 186 1.58 -0.29 -5.16
C ALA A 186 2.08 -1.73 -5.30
N THR A 187 1.86 -2.56 -4.29
CA THR A 187 2.25 -3.98 -4.32
C THR A 187 1.47 -4.73 -5.39
N GLU A 188 0.16 -4.54 -5.44
CA GLU A 188 -0.69 -5.18 -6.45
C GLU A 188 -0.38 -4.67 -7.86
N LEU A 189 -0.16 -3.38 -8.03
CA LEU A 189 0.26 -2.78 -9.32
C LEU A 189 1.58 -3.33 -9.85
N SER A 190 2.50 -3.72 -8.96
CA SER A 190 3.79 -4.28 -9.33
C SER A 190 3.71 -5.75 -9.80
N ARG A 191 2.58 -6.42 -9.57
CA ARG A 191 2.34 -7.80 -9.98
C ARG A 191 1.80 -7.88 -11.40
N ARG A 192 1.95 -9.05 -12.01
CA ARG A 192 1.21 -9.37 -13.25
C ARG A 192 -0.24 -9.62 -12.86
N ASP A 193 -1.14 -8.95 -13.51
CA ASP A 193 -2.58 -9.19 -13.40
C ASP A 193 -3.11 -9.97 -14.63
N THR A 194 -4.32 -10.48 -14.48
CA THR A 194 -5.01 -11.24 -15.53
C THR A 194 -5.97 -10.35 -16.33
N GLY A 195 -6.16 -9.10 -15.89
CA GLY A 195 -7.19 -8.20 -16.45
C GLY A 195 -8.62 -8.60 -16.05
N ARG A 196 -8.78 -9.43 -15.01
CA ARG A 196 -10.09 -9.91 -14.51
C ARG A 196 -10.17 -9.81 -12.97
N THR A 197 -9.41 -8.89 -12.39
CA THR A 197 -9.39 -8.66 -10.94
C THR A 197 -10.37 -7.55 -10.58
N LEU A 198 -11.19 -7.79 -9.54
CA LEU A 198 -11.98 -6.76 -8.88
C LEU A 198 -11.16 -6.16 -7.73
N TYR A 199 -10.84 -4.87 -7.84
CA TYR A 199 -10.23 -4.10 -6.76
C TYR A 199 -11.32 -3.34 -6.00
N ILE A 200 -11.34 -3.46 -4.68
CA ILE A 200 -12.24 -2.73 -3.79
C ILE A 200 -11.38 -1.81 -2.92
N LEU A 201 -11.61 -0.51 -3.04
CA LEU A 201 -10.88 0.51 -2.28
C LEU A 201 -11.84 1.29 -1.39
N ASP A 202 -11.50 1.42 -0.12
CA ASP A 202 -12.27 2.17 0.86
C ASP A 202 -11.57 3.49 1.16
N GLU A 203 -12.21 4.61 0.80
CA GLU A 203 -11.75 6.00 0.97
C GLU A 203 -10.26 6.23 0.62
N PRO A 204 -9.79 5.85 -0.59
CA PRO A 204 -8.37 5.88 -0.91
C PRO A 204 -7.77 7.29 -0.97
N THR A 205 -8.59 8.35 -0.98
CA THR A 205 -8.12 9.74 -0.97
C THR A 205 -7.90 10.32 0.42
N THR A 206 -8.22 9.57 1.48
CA THR A 206 -8.08 10.05 2.85
C THR A 206 -6.64 10.49 3.16
N GLY A 207 -6.48 11.76 3.58
CA GLY A 207 -5.18 12.34 3.92
C GLY A 207 -4.28 12.67 2.72
N LEU A 208 -4.82 12.67 1.50
CA LEU A 208 -4.11 13.08 0.29
C LEU A 208 -4.22 14.59 0.03
N HIS A 209 -3.13 15.16 -0.48
CA HIS A 209 -3.16 16.47 -1.13
C HIS A 209 -3.79 16.35 -2.53
N PHE A 210 -4.31 17.45 -3.09
CA PHE A 210 -4.97 17.45 -4.40
C PHE A 210 -4.12 16.85 -5.52
N ASP A 211 -2.82 17.15 -5.54
CA ASP A 211 -1.88 16.62 -6.54
C ASP A 211 -1.72 15.08 -6.41
N ASP A 212 -1.75 14.56 -5.17
CA ASP A 212 -1.67 13.12 -4.92
C ASP A 212 -2.95 12.39 -5.34
N VAL A 213 -4.12 13.04 -5.21
CA VAL A 213 -5.41 12.49 -5.71
C VAL A 213 -5.34 12.29 -7.22
N LYS A 214 -4.81 13.26 -7.97
CA LYS A 214 -4.62 13.13 -9.41
C LYS A 214 -3.75 11.92 -9.76
N VAL A 215 -2.61 11.78 -9.09
CA VAL A 215 -1.70 10.64 -9.29
C VAL A 215 -2.39 9.31 -8.98
N LEU A 216 -3.19 9.26 -7.91
CA LEU A 216 -3.98 8.07 -7.55
C LEU A 216 -4.98 7.73 -8.67
N LEU A 217 -5.72 8.71 -9.19
CA LEU A 217 -6.69 8.51 -10.27
C LEU A 217 -6.02 7.98 -11.55
N GLU A 218 -4.85 8.50 -11.91
CA GLU A 218 -4.07 7.98 -13.04
C GLU A 218 -3.66 6.52 -12.83
N VAL A 219 -3.37 6.14 -11.60
CA VAL A 219 -3.04 4.76 -11.22
C VAL A 219 -4.25 3.85 -11.32
N LEU A 220 -5.41 4.27 -10.82
CA LEU A 220 -6.66 3.52 -10.91
C LEU A 220 -7.11 3.37 -12.37
N GLY A 221 -7.00 4.43 -13.18
CA GLY A 221 -7.25 4.37 -14.62
C GLY A 221 -6.41 3.31 -15.32
N ARG A 222 -5.11 3.22 -15.00
CA ARG A 222 -4.23 2.18 -15.55
C ARG A 222 -4.65 0.75 -15.17
N LEU A 223 -5.28 0.54 -14.01
CA LEU A 223 -5.85 -0.77 -13.65
C LEU A 223 -7.06 -1.11 -14.52
N VAL A 224 -7.94 -0.13 -14.74
CA VAL A 224 -9.11 -0.29 -15.61
C VAL A 224 -8.71 -0.53 -17.06
N GLU A 225 -7.74 0.23 -17.60
CA GLU A 225 -7.19 0.05 -18.95
C GLU A 225 -6.62 -1.35 -19.20
N ARG A 226 -6.15 -2.02 -18.13
CA ARG A 226 -5.68 -3.41 -18.20
C ARG A 226 -6.81 -4.45 -18.16
N GLY A 227 -8.07 -4.01 -18.11
CA GLY A 227 -9.26 -4.87 -18.11
C GLY A 227 -9.80 -5.20 -16.73
N ASN A 228 -9.21 -4.67 -15.66
CA ASN A 228 -9.69 -4.91 -14.30
C ASN A 228 -10.91 -4.05 -13.97
N THR A 229 -11.67 -4.45 -12.98
CA THR A 229 -12.75 -3.66 -12.40
C THR A 229 -12.27 -3.00 -11.11
N VAL A 230 -12.52 -1.70 -10.96
CA VAL A 230 -12.17 -0.94 -9.76
C VAL A 230 -13.44 -0.39 -9.14
N MET A 231 -13.74 -0.81 -7.92
CA MET A 231 -14.82 -0.29 -7.10
C MET A 231 -14.21 0.59 -6.01
N VAL A 232 -14.67 1.83 -5.92
CA VAL A 232 -14.17 2.81 -4.95
C VAL A 232 -15.33 3.30 -4.10
N ILE A 233 -15.19 3.21 -2.78
CA ILE A 233 -16.09 3.84 -1.83
C ILE A 233 -15.51 5.22 -1.53
N GLU A 234 -16.20 6.29 -1.93
CA GLU A 234 -15.66 7.65 -1.86
C GLU A 234 -16.75 8.71 -1.75
N HIS A 235 -16.35 9.86 -1.21
CA HIS A 235 -17.15 11.08 -1.15
C HIS A 235 -16.39 12.30 -1.69
N ASN A 236 -15.20 12.09 -2.21
CA ASN A 236 -14.41 13.13 -2.87
C ASN A 236 -14.95 13.37 -4.30
N MET A 237 -15.41 14.60 -4.57
CA MET A 237 -16.00 14.95 -5.85
C MET A 237 -15.03 14.83 -7.03
N ASP A 238 -13.72 14.99 -6.80
CA ASP A 238 -12.70 14.81 -7.85
C ASP A 238 -12.56 13.34 -8.28
N VAL A 239 -12.87 12.40 -7.39
CA VAL A 239 -12.93 10.97 -7.73
C VAL A 239 -14.27 10.64 -8.40
N ILE A 240 -15.37 11.13 -7.81
CA ILE A 240 -16.72 10.84 -8.29
C ILE A 240 -16.94 11.32 -9.73
N LYS A 241 -16.41 12.51 -10.09
CA LYS A 241 -16.55 13.09 -11.44
C LYS A 241 -15.89 12.28 -12.56
N VAL A 242 -14.91 11.46 -12.25
CA VAL A 242 -14.17 10.64 -13.24
C VAL A 242 -14.58 9.17 -13.25
N ALA A 243 -15.57 8.80 -12.45
CA ALA A 243 -16.10 7.44 -12.41
C ALA A 243 -16.88 7.12 -13.69
N ASP A 244 -16.75 5.90 -14.20
CA ASP A 244 -17.56 5.42 -15.32
C ASP A 244 -19.01 5.15 -14.90
N TYR A 245 -19.23 4.78 -13.62
CA TYR A 245 -20.51 4.43 -13.08
C TYR A 245 -20.60 4.73 -11.58
N LEU A 246 -21.72 5.27 -11.13
CA LEU A 246 -22.01 5.61 -9.74
C LEU A 246 -23.15 4.76 -9.19
N VAL A 247 -23.01 4.36 -7.93
CA VAL A 247 -24.08 3.81 -7.10
C VAL A 247 -24.16 4.68 -5.85
N ASP A 248 -25.24 5.46 -5.74
CA ASP A 248 -25.45 6.38 -4.62
C ASP A 248 -26.41 5.77 -3.61
N LEU A 249 -25.92 5.67 -2.36
CA LEU A 249 -26.65 5.08 -1.24
C LEU A 249 -27.18 6.20 -0.33
N GLY A 250 -28.42 6.10 0.06
CA GLY A 250 -28.89 7.16 0.92
C GLY A 250 -30.33 6.99 1.35
N ARG A 251 -31.15 8.02 1.75
CA ARG A 251 -30.80 9.47 1.85
C ARG A 251 -30.03 9.83 3.13
N GLU A 252 -30.21 9.07 4.18
CA GLU A 252 -29.64 9.31 5.51
C GLU A 252 -28.69 8.17 5.88
N GLY A 253 -28.04 8.26 7.01
CA GLY A 253 -27.23 7.20 7.59
C GLY A 253 -28.04 6.30 8.53
N GLY A 254 -27.48 5.15 8.92
CA GLY A 254 -28.07 4.24 9.88
C GLY A 254 -29.39 3.62 9.42
N HIS A 255 -30.41 3.59 10.29
CA HIS A 255 -31.70 2.94 9.98
C HIS A 255 -32.50 3.62 8.87
N GLY A 256 -32.21 4.87 8.52
CA GLY A 256 -32.86 5.63 7.44
C GLY A 256 -32.09 5.61 6.11
N GLY A 257 -31.00 4.84 6.03
CA GLY A 257 -30.15 4.74 4.86
C GLY A 257 -29.99 3.33 4.31
N GLY A 258 -29.03 3.16 3.42
CA GLY A 258 -28.71 1.85 2.85
C GLY A 258 -29.54 1.47 1.63
N GLU A 259 -30.40 2.36 1.14
CA GLU A 259 -31.12 2.16 -0.11
C GLU A 259 -30.35 2.76 -1.27
N ILE A 260 -30.39 2.11 -2.44
CA ILE A 260 -29.85 2.69 -3.68
C ILE A 260 -30.82 3.76 -4.15
N ILE A 261 -30.40 5.03 -4.06
CA ILE A 261 -31.20 6.18 -4.49
C ILE A 261 -30.88 6.60 -5.92
N PHE A 262 -29.73 6.20 -6.44
CA PHE A 262 -29.33 6.42 -7.83
C PHE A 262 -28.31 5.35 -8.27
N SER A 263 -28.40 4.98 -9.55
CA SER A 263 -27.35 4.23 -10.27
C SER A 263 -27.28 4.71 -11.71
N GLY A 264 -26.08 5.04 -12.20
CA GLY A 264 -25.86 5.59 -13.54
C GLY A 264 -24.55 6.34 -13.65
N THR A 265 -24.38 7.18 -14.68
CA THR A 265 -23.15 7.96 -14.88
C THR A 265 -23.15 9.28 -14.09
N PRO A 266 -21.98 9.91 -13.90
CA PRO A 266 -21.87 11.24 -13.29
C PRO A 266 -22.73 12.29 -14.00
N GLU A 267 -22.88 12.24 -15.33
CA GLU A 267 -23.68 13.17 -16.13
C GLU A 267 -25.18 12.93 -15.97
N GLU A 268 -25.59 11.77 -15.49
CA GLU A 268 -26.98 11.45 -15.25
C GLU A 268 -27.43 11.87 -13.86
N ILE A 269 -26.57 11.71 -12.82
CA ILE A 269 -26.93 12.09 -11.45
C ILE A 269 -27.13 13.60 -11.30
N ILE A 270 -26.38 14.43 -11.99
CA ILE A 270 -26.54 15.91 -11.95
C ILE A 270 -27.90 16.40 -12.47
N LYS A 271 -28.61 15.57 -13.23
CA LYS A 271 -29.96 15.88 -13.71
C LYS A 271 -31.04 15.66 -12.65
N GLN A 272 -30.70 14.97 -11.56
CA GLN A 272 -31.61 14.67 -10.45
C GLN A 272 -31.58 15.79 -9.40
N LYS A 273 -32.58 16.66 -9.44
CA LYS A 273 -32.65 17.87 -8.59
C LYS A 273 -32.70 17.56 -7.09
N ASP A 274 -33.24 16.40 -6.69
CA ASP A 274 -33.42 16.01 -5.30
C ASP A 274 -32.28 15.12 -4.77
N ASN A 275 -31.25 14.89 -5.56
CA ASN A 275 -30.08 14.10 -5.17
C ASN A 275 -28.96 15.03 -4.70
N TYR A 276 -28.49 14.84 -3.47
CA TYR A 276 -27.43 15.67 -2.89
C TYR A 276 -26.10 15.51 -3.62
N THR A 277 -25.69 14.28 -3.93
CA THR A 277 -24.44 14.01 -4.67
C THR A 277 -24.48 14.73 -6.02
N GLY A 278 -25.60 14.66 -6.73
CA GLY A 278 -25.79 15.38 -8.00
C GLY A 278 -25.68 16.90 -7.87
N GLN A 279 -26.25 17.49 -6.79
CA GLN A 279 -26.17 18.93 -6.55
C GLN A 279 -24.73 19.40 -6.29
N PHE A 280 -23.91 18.63 -5.54
CA PHE A 280 -22.52 18.96 -5.28
C PHE A 280 -21.61 18.64 -6.45
N LEU A 281 -21.95 17.65 -7.28
CA LEU A 281 -21.15 17.25 -8.43
C LEU A 281 -21.34 18.21 -9.64
N ALA A 282 -22.52 18.77 -9.81
CA ALA A 282 -22.83 19.64 -10.96
C ALA A 282 -21.82 20.77 -11.17
N PRO A 283 -21.47 21.61 -10.17
CA PRO A 283 -20.48 22.68 -10.36
C PRO A 283 -19.05 22.17 -10.64
N VAL A 284 -18.75 20.92 -10.31
CA VAL A 284 -17.41 20.33 -10.52
C VAL A 284 -17.25 19.73 -11.92
N LEU A 285 -18.37 19.32 -12.54
CA LEU A 285 -18.41 18.82 -13.92
C LEU A 285 -18.48 19.92 -14.98
N GLU A 286 -19.00 21.12 -14.60
CA GLU A 286 -19.11 22.26 -15.50
C GLU A 286 -17.76 23.01 -15.72
N HIS A 287 -16.73 22.66 -14.99
CA HIS A 287 -15.38 23.21 -15.05
C HIS A 287 -14.35 22.15 -15.48
#